data_5e84167bb72e4d9a3aa32a625b31485d
#
_entry.id   5e84167bb72e4d9a3aa32a625b31485d
#
_cell.length_a   1.000
_cell.length_b   1.000
_cell.length_c   1.000
_cell.angle_alpha   90.00
_cell.angle_beta   90.00
_cell.angle_gamma   90.00
#
_symmetry.space_group_name_H-M   'P 1'
#
loop_
_entity.id
_entity.type
_entity.pdbx_description
1 polymer ?
#
loop_
_entity_poly.entity_id
_entity_poly.type
_entity_poly.pdbx_seq_one_letter_code
_entity_poly.pdbx_strand_id
1 'polypeptide(L)'
;MGRMTSPAPRGLQGAYLLGERAGQDELRRKLLDVASHLLVTSGPESLSMRRIATEAGCSTTVIYTMFGSKEGLAEALYLEGFERFRRRLEAVPSRGGALEHLAALGPAYREAALSEPGYYALMFERAIPGFMPSERARTLARAALNILDRVIADCISSGYIVPTQPRKIADALWAAAQGAIGLERAGHLRDSGTYEAVTHATISRYLTGKP
;
A
#
# COMPACT_ATOMS: atom_id res chain seq x y z
N MET A 1 57.81 -18.06 10.06
CA MET A 1 56.96 -18.42 8.92
C MET A 1 55.57 -17.79 9.17
N GLY A 2 55.40 -16.55 8.75
CA GLY A 2 54.13 -15.82 8.90
C GLY A 2 53.16 -16.19 7.78
N ARG A 3 51.97 -16.66 8.13
CA ARG A 3 50.88 -16.84 7.18
C ARG A 3 50.32 -15.47 6.82
N MET A 4 50.56 -15.02 5.61
CA MET A 4 49.89 -13.90 5.01
C MET A 4 48.44 -14.33 4.71
N THR A 5 47.46 -13.84 5.48
CA THR A 5 46.05 -13.93 5.13
C THR A 5 45.79 -12.92 4.02
N SER A 6 45.52 -13.43 2.82
CA SER A 6 45.11 -12.62 1.68
C SER A 6 43.75 -11.98 1.98
N PRO A 7 43.51 -10.68 1.79
CA PRO A 7 42.21 -10.08 1.95
C PRO A 7 41.26 -10.62 0.89
N ALA A 8 40.04 -11.02 1.30
CA ALA A 8 39.00 -11.48 0.39
C ALA A 8 38.71 -10.42 -0.67
N PRO A 9 38.44 -10.79 -1.92
CA PRO A 9 38.16 -9.82 -2.99
C PRO A 9 36.92 -8.98 -2.66
N ARG A 10 37.02 -7.67 -2.80
CA ARG A 10 35.97 -6.68 -2.44
C ARG A 10 34.57 -6.97 -3.03
N GLY A 11 34.49 -7.70 -4.15
CA GLY A 11 33.26 -8.13 -4.80
C GLY A 11 32.45 -9.18 -4.01
N LEU A 12 33.12 -10.14 -3.36
CA LEU A 12 32.48 -11.21 -2.58
C LEU A 12 31.86 -10.66 -1.27
N GLN A 13 32.53 -9.71 -0.63
CA GLN A 13 32.07 -9.11 0.60
C GLN A 13 30.81 -8.22 0.34
N GLY A 14 30.77 -7.50 -0.78
CA GLY A 14 29.59 -6.76 -1.24
C GLY A 14 28.40 -7.67 -1.57
N ALA A 15 28.65 -8.78 -2.28
CA ALA A 15 27.61 -9.76 -2.60
C ALA A 15 27.04 -10.46 -1.36
N TYR A 16 27.89 -10.79 -0.38
CA TYR A 16 27.46 -11.37 0.89
C TYR A 16 26.56 -10.42 1.69
N LEU A 17 26.95 -9.15 1.84
CA LEU A 17 26.16 -8.12 2.54
C LEU A 17 24.81 -7.83 1.85
N LEU A 18 24.78 -7.87 0.53
CA LEU A 18 23.54 -7.74 -0.24
C LEU A 18 22.62 -8.96 -0.03
N GLY A 19 23.18 -10.17 0.02
CA GLY A 19 22.44 -11.40 0.31
C GLY A 19 21.84 -11.40 1.73
N GLU A 20 22.59 -10.98 2.73
CA GLU A 20 22.10 -10.86 4.11
C GLU A 20 20.96 -9.83 4.21
N ARG A 21 21.10 -8.66 3.59
CA ARG A 21 20.04 -7.63 3.56
C ARG A 21 18.78 -8.14 2.87
N ALA A 22 18.91 -8.78 1.70
CA ALA A 22 17.79 -9.37 0.99
C ALA A 22 17.05 -10.42 1.83
N GLY A 23 17.79 -11.26 2.57
CA GLY A 23 17.21 -12.24 3.50
C GLY A 23 16.48 -11.59 4.67
N GLN A 24 17.03 -10.50 5.24
CA GLN A 24 16.38 -9.74 6.29
C GLN A 24 15.11 -9.03 5.80
N ASP A 25 15.13 -8.45 4.61
CA ASP A 25 13.96 -7.79 4.01
C ASP A 25 12.85 -8.81 3.68
N GLU A 26 13.21 -10.00 3.23
CA GLU A 26 12.26 -11.09 2.97
C GLU A 26 11.62 -11.59 4.27
N LEU A 27 12.42 -11.83 5.31
CA LEU A 27 11.92 -12.21 6.62
C LEU A 27 10.99 -11.12 7.20
N ARG A 28 11.40 -9.85 7.08
CA ARG A 28 10.58 -8.72 7.52
C ARG A 28 9.22 -8.71 6.83
N ARG A 29 9.18 -8.88 5.50
CA ARG A 29 7.91 -8.93 4.75
C ARG A 29 7.04 -10.09 5.19
N LYS A 30 7.58 -11.29 5.36
CA LYS A 30 6.83 -12.46 5.86
C LYS A 30 6.21 -12.21 7.24
N LEU A 31 6.94 -11.57 8.14
CA LEU A 31 6.43 -11.22 9.47
C LEU A 31 5.29 -10.20 9.40
N LEU A 32 5.40 -9.21 8.50
CA LEU A 32 4.32 -8.25 8.25
C LEU A 32 3.09 -8.93 7.63
N ASP A 33 3.27 -9.88 6.72
CA ASP A 33 2.16 -10.64 6.14
C ASP A 33 1.42 -11.49 7.19
N VAL A 34 2.15 -12.14 8.07
CA VAL A 34 1.57 -12.86 9.22
C VAL A 34 0.77 -11.91 10.12
N ALA A 35 1.35 -10.75 10.45
CA ALA A 35 0.67 -9.76 11.28
C ALA A 35 -0.58 -9.18 10.60
N SER A 36 -0.52 -8.89 9.31
CA SER A 36 -1.65 -8.43 8.51
C SER A 36 -2.77 -9.48 8.45
N HIS A 37 -2.42 -10.76 8.27
CA HIS A 37 -3.37 -11.87 8.29
C HIS A 37 -4.06 -12.01 9.66
N LEU A 38 -3.30 -11.98 10.75
CA LEU A 38 -3.84 -12.03 12.11
C LEU A 38 -4.80 -10.87 12.40
N LEU A 39 -4.52 -9.68 11.90
CA LEU A 39 -5.38 -8.52 12.06
C LEU A 39 -6.79 -8.77 11.49
N VAL A 40 -6.87 -9.39 10.31
CA VAL A 40 -8.15 -9.69 9.64
C VAL A 40 -8.88 -10.86 10.31
N THR A 41 -8.15 -11.93 10.61
CA THR A 41 -8.76 -13.19 11.05
C THR A 41 -9.09 -13.20 12.54
N SER A 42 -8.38 -12.43 13.35
CA SER A 42 -8.48 -12.48 14.81
C SER A 42 -8.57 -11.10 15.47
N GLY A 43 -8.66 -10.03 14.67
CA GLY A 43 -8.81 -8.66 15.16
C GLY A 43 -7.53 -8.03 15.75
N PRO A 44 -7.59 -6.74 16.16
CA PRO A 44 -6.43 -5.97 16.60
C PRO A 44 -5.78 -6.50 17.90
N GLU A 45 -6.54 -7.16 18.75
CA GLU A 45 -6.03 -7.77 19.99
C GLU A 45 -5.06 -8.94 19.71
N SER A 46 -5.14 -9.52 18.50
CA SER A 46 -4.23 -10.58 18.06
C SER A 46 -2.83 -10.11 17.75
N LEU A 47 -2.62 -8.81 17.53
CA LEU A 47 -1.34 -8.21 17.22
C LEU A 47 -0.45 -8.12 18.48
N SER A 48 0.04 -9.27 18.93
CA SER A 48 1.07 -9.36 19.97
C SER A 48 2.35 -9.95 19.39
N MET A 49 3.49 -9.46 19.85
CA MET A 49 4.82 -9.94 19.42
C MET A 49 4.95 -11.47 19.60
N ARG A 50 4.40 -12.00 20.69
CA ARG A 50 4.41 -13.44 20.99
C ARG A 50 3.57 -14.24 19.97
N ARG A 51 2.36 -13.77 19.66
CA ARG A 51 1.48 -14.49 18.74
C ARG A 51 2.04 -14.48 17.30
N ILE A 52 2.58 -13.34 16.86
CA ILE A 52 3.22 -13.25 15.56
C ILE A 52 4.43 -14.17 15.48
N ALA A 53 5.28 -14.21 16.53
CA ALA A 53 6.43 -15.10 16.58
C ALA A 53 6.00 -16.59 16.48
N THR A 54 4.96 -16.98 17.22
CA THR A 54 4.41 -18.34 17.18
C THR A 54 3.90 -18.69 15.78
N GLU A 55 3.10 -17.82 15.18
CA GLU A 55 2.52 -18.04 13.84
C GLU A 55 3.59 -18.08 12.74
N ALA A 56 4.62 -17.23 12.87
CA ALA A 56 5.74 -17.18 11.94
C ALA A 56 6.80 -18.28 12.17
N GLY A 57 6.69 -19.07 13.24
CA GLY A 57 7.69 -20.10 13.58
C GLY A 57 9.05 -19.54 13.98
N CYS A 58 9.10 -18.35 14.61
CA CYS A 58 10.35 -17.72 15.04
C CYS A 58 10.31 -17.33 16.53
N SER A 59 11.46 -16.86 17.06
CA SER A 59 11.50 -16.36 18.43
C SER A 59 10.96 -14.91 18.52
N THR A 60 10.44 -14.55 19.70
CA THR A 60 10.03 -13.16 19.98
C THR A 60 11.20 -12.18 19.87
N THR A 61 12.43 -12.63 20.14
CA THR A 61 13.65 -11.83 19.97
C THR A 61 13.80 -11.32 18.54
N VAL A 62 13.50 -12.16 17.54
CA VAL A 62 13.54 -11.77 16.12
C VAL A 62 12.55 -10.63 15.86
N ILE A 63 11.32 -10.74 16.38
CA ILE A 63 10.30 -9.70 16.19
C ILE A 63 10.74 -8.38 16.84
N TYR A 64 11.22 -8.44 18.08
CA TYR A 64 11.69 -7.23 18.77
C TYR A 64 12.92 -6.61 18.10
N THR A 65 13.84 -7.40 17.57
CA THR A 65 14.99 -6.90 16.79
C THR A 65 14.56 -6.15 15.55
N MET A 66 13.50 -6.63 14.86
CA MET A 66 13.04 -6.03 13.60
C MET A 66 12.13 -4.81 13.78
N PHE A 67 11.28 -4.80 14.81
CA PHE A 67 10.22 -3.80 14.93
C PHE A 67 10.30 -2.98 16.23
N GLY A 68 11.14 -3.39 17.20
CA GLY A 68 11.32 -2.71 18.47
C GLY A 68 10.16 -2.85 19.43
N SER A 69 8.95 -2.45 19.03
CA SER A 69 7.75 -2.46 19.85
C SER A 69 6.49 -2.80 19.04
N LYS A 70 5.34 -2.91 19.71
CA LYS A 70 4.04 -3.09 19.03
C LYS A 70 3.71 -1.89 18.15
N GLU A 71 4.05 -0.68 18.58
CA GLU A 71 3.89 0.56 17.83
C GLU A 71 4.80 0.57 16.60
N GLY A 72 6.06 0.12 16.75
CA GLY A 72 7.00 -0.02 15.63
C GLY A 72 6.54 -1.05 14.59
N LEU A 73 5.93 -2.14 15.04
CA LEU A 73 5.29 -3.11 14.14
C LEU A 73 4.10 -2.50 13.40
N ALA A 74 3.21 -1.76 14.09
CA ALA A 74 2.06 -1.10 13.48
C ALA A 74 2.51 -0.04 12.44
N GLU A 75 3.55 0.74 12.76
CA GLU A 75 4.18 1.68 11.83
C GLU A 75 4.75 0.96 10.60
N ALA A 76 5.42 -0.17 10.80
CA ALA A 76 5.99 -0.97 9.72
C ALA A 76 4.90 -1.57 8.82
N LEU A 77 3.80 -2.05 9.39
CA LEU A 77 2.62 -2.52 8.64
C LEU A 77 1.99 -1.40 7.81
N TYR A 78 1.84 -0.22 8.40
CA TYR A 78 1.29 0.95 7.72
C TYR A 78 2.15 1.36 6.50
N LEU A 79 3.47 1.42 6.68
CA LEU A 79 4.43 1.76 5.63
C LEU A 79 4.45 0.69 4.52
N GLU A 80 4.46 -0.59 4.88
CA GLU A 80 4.44 -1.69 3.91
C GLU A 80 3.15 -1.69 3.09
N GLY A 81 2.00 -1.43 3.75
CA GLY A 81 0.71 -1.33 3.06
C GLY A 81 0.73 -0.24 1.98
N PHE A 82 1.17 0.98 2.32
CA PHE A 82 1.29 2.07 1.35
C PHE A 82 2.34 1.82 0.28
N GLU A 83 3.44 1.13 0.59
CA GLU A 83 4.46 0.78 -0.40
C GLU A 83 3.95 -0.26 -1.40
N ARG A 84 3.19 -1.28 -0.95
CA ARG A 84 2.53 -2.26 -1.84
C ARG A 84 1.49 -1.59 -2.71
N PHE A 85 0.66 -0.73 -2.11
CA PHE A 85 -0.33 0.06 -2.81
C PHE A 85 0.31 0.95 -3.89
N ARG A 86 1.37 1.70 -3.55
CA ARG A 86 2.12 2.53 -4.49
C ARG A 86 2.65 1.71 -5.66
N ARG A 87 3.34 0.60 -5.38
CA ARG A 87 3.90 -0.29 -6.42
C ARG A 87 2.83 -0.82 -7.37
N ARG A 88 1.66 -1.19 -6.85
CA ARG A 88 0.56 -1.67 -7.68
C ARG A 88 0.02 -0.59 -8.61
N LEU A 89 -0.17 0.63 -8.10
CA LEU A 89 -0.65 1.74 -8.94
C LEU A 89 0.41 2.17 -9.96
N GLU A 90 1.68 2.21 -9.60
CA GLU A 90 2.78 2.54 -10.52
C GLU A 90 3.01 1.47 -11.60
N ALA A 91 2.62 0.22 -11.33
CA ALA A 91 2.68 -0.85 -12.32
C ALA A 91 1.56 -0.77 -13.37
N VAL A 92 0.55 0.08 -13.18
CA VAL A 92 -0.52 0.28 -14.16
C VAL A 92 0.07 0.93 -15.41
N PRO A 93 -0.06 0.29 -16.60
CA PRO A 93 0.52 0.83 -17.82
C PRO A 93 -0.12 2.17 -18.20
N SER A 94 0.71 3.16 -18.56
CA SER A 94 0.26 4.45 -19.09
C SER A 94 0.08 4.44 -20.63
N ARG A 95 -0.05 3.25 -21.23
CA ARG A 95 -0.25 3.10 -22.66
C ARG A 95 -1.66 3.54 -23.04
N GLY A 96 -1.80 4.23 -24.18
CA GLY A 96 -3.10 4.69 -24.71
C GLY A 96 -3.48 6.12 -24.32
N GLY A 97 -2.74 6.77 -23.40
CA GLY A 97 -2.98 8.15 -23.04
C GLY A 97 -3.47 8.36 -21.62
N ALA A 98 -3.62 9.64 -21.23
CA ALA A 98 -3.92 10.02 -19.85
C ALA A 98 -5.28 9.51 -19.35
N LEU A 99 -6.31 9.54 -20.22
CA LEU A 99 -7.65 9.11 -19.84
C LEU A 99 -7.74 7.59 -19.64
N GLU A 100 -7.09 6.81 -20.51
CA GLU A 100 -7.03 5.36 -20.38
C GLU A 100 -6.22 4.95 -19.13
N HIS A 101 -5.13 5.67 -18.85
CA HIS A 101 -4.36 5.46 -17.63
C HIS A 101 -5.21 5.73 -16.38
N LEU A 102 -5.97 6.83 -16.37
CA LEU A 102 -6.91 7.14 -15.28
C LEU A 102 -7.97 6.03 -15.09
N ALA A 103 -8.54 5.55 -16.20
CA ALA A 103 -9.53 4.47 -16.18
C ALA A 103 -8.94 3.16 -15.62
N ALA A 104 -7.67 2.85 -15.93
CA ALA A 104 -6.99 1.65 -15.48
C ALA A 104 -6.58 1.69 -13.99
N LEU A 105 -6.42 2.87 -13.41
CA LEU A 105 -6.09 3.02 -11.97
C LEU A 105 -7.24 2.55 -11.06
N GLY A 106 -8.50 2.74 -11.46
CA GLY A 106 -9.66 2.36 -10.65
C GLY A 106 -9.70 0.87 -10.31
N PRO A 107 -9.69 -0.04 -11.29
CA PRO A 107 -9.62 -1.48 -11.04
C PRO A 107 -8.39 -1.89 -10.21
N ALA A 108 -7.22 -1.31 -10.47
CA ALA A 108 -6.00 -1.60 -9.72
C ALA A 108 -6.11 -1.18 -8.24
N TYR A 109 -6.75 -0.04 -7.98
CA TYR A 109 -7.05 0.43 -6.62
C TYR A 109 -7.99 -0.55 -5.88
N ARG A 110 -9.12 -0.93 -6.51
CA ARG A 110 -10.07 -1.87 -5.92
C ARG A 110 -9.42 -3.23 -5.65
N GLU A 111 -8.66 -3.75 -6.59
CA GLU A 111 -7.92 -5.00 -6.42
C GLU A 111 -6.93 -4.93 -5.25
N ALA A 112 -6.18 -3.82 -5.10
CA ALA A 112 -5.30 -3.61 -3.95
C ALA A 112 -6.05 -3.70 -2.61
N ALA A 113 -7.24 -3.08 -2.54
CA ALA A 113 -8.05 -3.07 -1.34
C ALA A 113 -8.62 -4.46 -0.97
N LEU A 114 -9.03 -5.24 -1.97
CA LEU A 114 -9.68 -6.55 -1.76
C LEU A 114 -8.66 -7.69 -1.57
N SER A 115 -7.50 -7.63 -2.24
CA SER A 115 -6.49 -8.68 -2.15
C SER A 115 -5.66 -8.64 -0.87
N GLU A 116 -5.53 -7.46 -0.25
CA GLU A 116 -4.71 -7.27 0.97
C GLU A 116 -5.51 -6.60 2.10
N PRO A 117 -6.58 -7.23 2.59
CA PRO A 117 -7.57 -6.61 3.48
C PRO A 117 -7.00 -6.14 4.82
N GLY A 118 -5.96 -6.80 5.35
CA GLY A 118 -5.33 -6.40 6.61
C GLY A 118 -4.51 -5.14 6.48
N TYR A 119 -3.73 -5.02 5.40
CA TYR A 119 -3.02 -3.77 5.10
C TYR A 119 -3.99 -2.64 4.82
N TYR A 120 -5.04 -2.89 4.04
CA TYR A 120 -6.06 -1.89 3.73
C TYR A 120 -6.76 -1.36 4.99
N ALA A 121 -7.17 -2.25 5.89
CA ALA A 121 -7.82 -1.87 7.14
C ALA A 121 -6.92 -0.98 8.01
N LEU A 122 -5.62 -1.29 8.07
CA LEU A 122 -4.65 -0.47 8.81
C LEU A 122 -4.41 0.89 8.17
N MET A 123 -4.34 0.94 6.83
CA MET A 123 -4.10 2.17 6.08
C MET A 123 -5.28 3.16 6.20
N PHE A 124 -6.52 2.66 6.13
CA PHE A 124 -7.70 3.50 5.90
C PHE A 124 -8.81 3.37 6.95
N GLU A 125 -8.88 2.27 7.70
CA GLU A 125 -10.00 1.96 8.60
C GLU A 125 -9.65 2.09 10.09
N ARG A 126 -8.43 2.57 10.43
CA ARG A 126 -7.93 2.68 11.82
C ARG A 126 -8.05 1.35 12.60
N ALA A 127 -7.71 0.25 11.96
CA ALA A 127 -7.91 -1.09 12.48
C ALA A 127 -7.17 -1.39 13.81
N ILE A 128 -6.14 -0.63 14.18
CA ILE A 128 -5.44 -0.76 15.46
C ILE A 128 -5.82 0.42 16.36
N PRO A 129 -6.56 0.19 17.46
CA PRO A 129 -6.95 1.25 18.39
C PRO A 129 -5.72 1.97 18.98
N GLY A 130 -5.77 3.31 19.00
CA GLY A 130 -4.70 4.14 19.54
C GLY A 130 -3.46 4.30 18.65
N PHE A 131 -3.33 3.53 17.57
CA PHE A 131 -2.23 3.70 16.64
C PHE A 131 -2.38 5.01 15.85
N MET A 132 -1.32 5.81 15.87
CA MET A 132 -1.19 7.03 15.07
C MET A 132 0.13 6.97 14.31
N PRO A 133 0.07 6.93 12.96
CA PRO A 133 1.30 6.90 12.16
C PRO A 133 2.13 8.16 12.38
N SER A 134 3.44 8.01 12.36
CA SER A 134 4.39 9.14 12.47
C SER A 134 4.21 10.14 11.32
N GLU A 135 4.73 11.37 11.47
CA GLU A 135 4.69 12.37 10.39
C GLU A 135 5.43 11.86 9.14
N ARG A 136 6.53 11.14 9.34
CA ARG A 136 7.25 10.48 8.25
C ARG A 136 6.38 9.47 7.51
N ALA A 137 5.67 8.61 8.24
CA ALA A 137 4.78 7.61 7.66
C ALA A 137 3.62 8.27 6.90
N ARG A 138 3.01 9.32 7.46
CA ARG A 138 1.97 10.10 6.78
C ARG A 138 2.47 10.77 5.50
N THR A 139 3.71 11.25 5.49
CA THR A 139 4.32 11.85 4.29
C THR A 139 4.51 10.81 3.19
N LEU A 140 4.99 9.62 3.51
CA LEU A 140 5.12 8.51 2.55
C LEU A 140 3.75 8.03 2.05
N ALA A 141 2.75 7.96 2.93
CA ALA A 141 1.38 7.63 2.54
C ALA A 141 0.80 8.66 1.54
N ARG A 142 0.98 9.96 1.81
CA ARG A 142 0.57 11.02 0.87
C ARG A 142 1.24 10.90 -0.49
N ALA A 143 2.51 10.51 -0.54
CA ALA A 143 3.23 10.31 -1.80
C ALA A 143 2.60 9.21 -2.66
N ALA A 144 2.10 8.12 -2.05
CA ALA A 144 1.38 7.07 -2.76
C ALA A 144 0.04 7.57 -3.31
N LEU A 145 -0.70 8.37 -2.55
CA LEU A 145 -1.98 8.94 -2.98
C LEU A 145 -1.83 10.00 -4.09
N ASN A 146 -0.69 10.70 -4.14
CA ASN A 146 -0.41 11.69 -5.19
C ASN A 146 -0.26 11.09 -6.60
N ILE A 147 -0.24 9.78 -6.77
CA ILE A 147 -0.25 9.14 -8.09
C ILE A 147 -1.51 9.55 -8.85
N LEU A 148 -2.67 9.49 -8.19
CA LEU A 148 -3.94 9.88 -8.78
C LEU A 148 -3.95 11.38 -9.16
N ASP A 149 -3.43 12.26 -8.29
CA ASP A 149 -3.32 13.70 -8.58
C ASP A 149 -2.54 13.96 -9.88
N ARG A 150 -1.42 13.24 -10.08
CA ARG A 150 -0.59 13.38 -11.29
C ARG A 150 -1.34 12.93 -12.54
N VAL A 151 -1.99 11.78 -12.50
CA VAL A 151 -2.72 11.27 -13.67
C VAL A 151 -3.91 12.17 -14.02
N ILE A 152 -4.60 12.75 -13.04
CA ILE A 152 -5.65 13.74 -13.27
C ILE A 152 -5.07 15.02 -13.88
N ALA A 153 -3.92 15.49 -13.42
CA ALA A 153 -3.23 16.65 -13.99
C ALA A 153 -2.87 16.41 -15.46
N ASP A 154 -2.43 15.21 -15.82
CA ASP A 154 -2.16 14.80 -17.20
C ASP A 154 -3.45 14.80 -18.06
N CYS A 155 -4.58 14.34 -17.50
CA CYS A 155 -5.88 14.42 -18.18
C CYS A 155 -6.35 15.87 -18.42
N ILE A 156 -6.11 16.76 -17.45
CA ILE A 156 -6.42 18.21 -17.61
C ILE A 156 -5.53 18.83 -18.70
N SER A 157 -4.22 18.60 -18.65
CA SER A 157 -3.28 19.13 -19.63
C SER A 157 -3.53 18.63 -21.05
N SER A 158 -4.04 17.39 -21.18
CA SER A 158 -4.44 16.79 -22.44
C SER A 158 -5.84 17.19 -22.91
N GLY A 159 -6.58 17.99 -22.13
CA GLY A 159 -7.89 18.51 -22.47
C GLY A 159 -9.05 17.50 -22.32
N TYR A 160 -8.85 16.35 -21.68
CA TYR A 160 -9.92 15.37 -21.39
C TYR A 160 -10.77 15.77 -20.19
N ILE A 161 -10.19 16.52 -19.27
CA ILE A 161 -10.85 17.00 -18.05
C ILE A 161 -10.85 18.54 -18.05
N VAL A 162 -11.94 19.14 -17.59
CA VAL A 162 -12.07 20.59 -17.48
C VAL A 162 -11.00 21.20 -16.57
N PRO A 163 -10.50 22.42 -16.88
CA PRO A 163 -9.50 23.09 -16.04
C PRO A 163 -9.99 23.28 -14.60
N THR A 164 -9.34 22.58 -13.66
CA THR A 164 -9.61 22.67 -12.22
C THR A 164 -8.41 22.18 -11.43
N GLN A 165 -8.50 22.21 -10.10
CA GLN A 165 -7.46 21.67 -9.23
C GLN A 165 -7.51 20.12 -9.26
N PRO A 166 -6.45 19.43 -9.70
CA PRO A 166 -6.40 17.96 -9.77
C PRO A 166 -6.81 17.30 -8.43
N ARG A 167 -6.33 17.85 -7.33
CA ARG A 167 -6.61 17.36 -5.97
C ARG A 167 -8.11 17.28 -5.64
N LYS A 168 -8.92 18.24 -6.09
CA LYS A 168 -10.38 18.20 -5.84
C LYS A 168 -11.04 16.99 -6.49
N ILE A 169 -10.62 16.66 -7.71
CA ILE A 169 -11.13 15.48 -8.41
C ILE A 169 -10.61 14.20 -7.76
N ALA A 170 -9.33 14.17 -7.41
CA ALA A 170 -8.72 13.03 -6.74
C ALA A 170 -9.41 12.71 -5.41
N ASP A 171 -9.67 13.73 -4.58
CA ASP A 171 -10.37 13.57 -3.30
C ASP A 171 -11.81 13.07 -3.50
N ALA A 172 -12.53 13.56 -4.52
CA ALA A 172 -13.88 13.10 -4.84
C ALA A 172 -13.90 11.64 -5.31
N LEU A 173 -12.99 11.27 -6.22
CA LEU A 173 -12.83 9.89 -6.68
C LEU A 173 -12.44 8.96 -5.53
N TRP A 174 -11.51 9.40 -4.70
CA TRP A 174 -11.07 8.63 -3.55
C TRP A 174 -12.20 8.42 -2.55
N ALA A 175 -12.99 9.45 -2.23
CA ALA A 175 -14.15 9.34 -1.34
C ALA A 175 -15.19 8.35 -1.89
N ALA A 176 -15.49 8.40 -3.21
CA ALA A 176 -16.40 7.48 -3.88
C ALA A 176 -15.87 6.03 -3.82
N ALA A 177 -14.59 5.84 -4.15
CA ALA A 177 -13.93 4.54 -4.12
C ALA A 177 -13.92 3.93 -2.71
N GLN A 178 -13.54 4.71 -1.69
CA GLN A 178 -13.52 4.27 -0.30
C GLN A 178 -14.92 3.88 0.20
N GLY A 179 -15.94 4.68 -0.13
CA GLY A 179 -17.33 4.37 0.24
C GLY A 179 -17.79 3.04 -0.38
N ALA A 180 -17.55 2.84 -1.67
CA ALA A 180 -17.92 1.60 -2.36
C ALA A 180 -17.17 0.38 -1.80
N ILE A 181 -15.84 0.46 -1.64
CA ILE A 181 -15.02 -0.62 -1.09
C ILE A 181 -15.41 -0.95 0.34
N GLY A 182 -15.63 0.06 1.18
CA GLY A 182 -16.06 -0.14 2.57
C GLY A 182 -17.38 -0.91 2.65
N LEU A 183 -18.39 -0.54 1.84
CA LEU A 183 -19.68 -1.23 1.76
C LEU A 183 -19.54 -2.64 1.17
N GLU A 184 -18.70 -2.83 0.16
CA GLU A 184 -18.40 -4.14 -0.43
C GLU A 184 -17.78 -5.08 0.60
N ARG A 185 -16.75 -4.62 1.31
CA ARG A 185 -16.07 -5.40 2.36
C ARG A 185 -16.99 -5.73 3.54
N ALA A 186 -17.92 -4.85 3.86
CA ALA A 186 -18.94 -5.09 4.89
C ALA A 186 -20.10 -5.99 4.43
N GLY A 187 -20.12 -6.42 3.14
CA GLY A 187 -21.18 -7.27 2.59
C GLY A 187 -22.53 -6.52 2.39
N HIS A 188 -22.50 -5.19 2.33
CA HIS A 188 -23.73 -4.38 2.18
C HIS A 188 -24.08 -4.06 0.72
N LEU A 189 -23.17 -4.27 -0.23
CA LEU A 189 -23.47 -4.10 -1.64
C LEU A 189 -24.11 -5.37 -2.23
N ARG A 190 -25.17 -5.18 -3.01
CA ARG A 190 -25.88 -6.25 -3.72
C ARG A 190 -25.32 -6.50 -5.11
N ASP A 191 -24.63 -5.51 -5.67
CA ASP A 191 -24.08 -5.51 -7.01
C ASP A 191 -22.59 -5.22 -7.00
N SER A 192 -21.81 -6.08 -7.64
CA SER A 192 -20.35 -5.93 -7.77
C SER A 192 -19.95 -4.76 -8.67
N GLY A 193 -20.84 -4.24 -9.51
CA GLY A 193 -20.61 -3.10 -10.41
C GLY A 193 -20.73 -1.73 -9.73
N THR A 194 -21.12 -1.68 -8.45
CA THR A 194 -21.33 -0.40 -7.74
C THR A 194 -20.04 0.45 -7.68
N TYR A 195 -18.89 -0.17 -7.48
CA TYR A 195 -17.60 0.55 -7.45
C TYR A 195 -17.34 1.30 -8.75
N GLU A 196 -17.47 0.61 -9.89
CA GLU A 196 -17.28 1.19 -11.22
C GLU A 196 -18.33 2.27 -11.50
N ALA A 197 -19.58 2.03 -11.14
CA ALA A 197 -20.67 2.98 -11.35
C ALA A 197 -20.45 4.30 -10.60
N VAL A 198 -20.08 4.26 -9.30
CA VAL A 198 -19.91 5.50 -8.51
C VAL A 198 -18.63 6.25 -8.91
N THR A 199 -17.55 5.56 -9.21
CA THR A 199 -16.31 6.18 -9.67
C THR A 199 -16.48 6.81 -11.05
N HIS A 200 -17.15 6.11 -11.98
CA HIS A 200 -17.50 6.65 -13.30
C HIS A 200 -18.42 7.88 -13.17
N ALA A 201 -19.49 7.81 -12.40
CA ALA A 201 -20.40 8.94 -12.18
C ALA A 201 -19.66 10.15 -11.59
N THR A 202 -18.69 9.92 -10.71
CA THR A 202 -17.88 10.99 -10.10
C THR A 202 -17.01 11.69 -11.15
N ILE A 203 -16.27 10.94 -11.98
CA ILE A 203 -15.37 11.54 -12.97
C ILE A 203 -16.10 12.16 -14.16
N SER A 204 -17.25 11.58 -14.57
CA SER A 204 -18.03 12.04 -15.73
C SER A 204 -18.40 13.52 -15.67
N ARG A 205 -18.56 14.07 -14.45
CA ARG A 205 -18.87 15.48 -14.21
C ARG A 205 -17.77 16.44 -14.63
N TYR A 206 -16.57 15.94 -14.82
CA TYR A 206 -15.37 16.72 -15.16
C TYR A 206 -14.88 16.47 -16.59
N LEU A 207 -15.45 15.48 -17.28
CA LEU A 207 -15.03 15.18 -18.66
C LEU A 207 -15.51 16.26 -19.64
N THR A 208 -14.65 16.61 -20.60
CA THR A 208 -14.94 17.60 -21.64
C THR A 208 -15.74 17.05 -22.81
N GLY A 209 -15.89 15.73 -22.91
CA GLY A 209 -16.45 15.08 -24.11
C GLY A 209 -15.47 15.02 -25.28
N LYS A 210 -14.19 15.32 -25.08
CA LYS A 210 -13.16 15.16 -26.09
C LYS A 210 -13.04 13.68 -26.47
N PRO A 211 -13.10 13.33 -27.77
CA PRO A 211 -12.95 11.95 -28.25
C PRO A 211 -11.54 11.40 -28.00
#